data_1234d8a7f488fea40a0c35ef735b1259
#
_entry.id   1234d8a7f488fea40a0c35ef735b1259
#
_cell.length_a   1.000
_cell.length_b   1.000
_cell.length_c   1.000
_cell.angle_alpha   90.00
_cell.angle_beta   90.00
_cell.angle_gamma   90.00
#
_symmetry.space_group_name_H-M   'P 1'
#
loop_
_entity.id
_entity.type
_entity.pdbx_description
1 polymer ?
#
loop_
_entity_poly.entity_id
_entity_poly.type
_entity_poly.pdbx_seq_one_letter_code
_entity_poly.pdbx_strand_id
1 'polypeptide(L)'
;MKVLYFGTYDRAYPRNAQVISALRGVGVEVIEQHRAVWERRHNWSVGLRQVLRVAGAERSLRHPTDDGQTADVLIVGYPGHFDLPAAKRVARGRPVVFNPLVSLYDTLVDDRRRFRRGSPGAGVVRLVDRRAFRRADVVVADTDAHARFFREEFGLADDSVEVCFVGAEDRLFRPGWQPEAPFHALFVGKLIPLHGLETILAAAELAPEIPFRVVGSGQLEPLLAGRPANVGWVPWVEYEDLPAEIQSAGCALGVFGTGEKAARVIPNKAFQALACGTPLVTADTPAARELLTSGEDALLVPAGDAVALAAAVRRLAADPALAAKVGVAGRQTYDARASEAALGVLWRAVLERAIAAA
;
A
#
# COMPACT_ATOMS: atom_id res chain seq x y z
N MET A 1 -21.39 -5.35 15.74
CA MET A 1 -20.00 -5.09 16.15
C MET A 1 -19.69 -3.62 15.96
N LYS A 2 -19.14 -2.99 16.99
CA LYS A 2 -18.67 -1.60 17.00
C LYS A 2 -17.13 -1.56 17.04
N VAL A 3 -16.51 -0.77 16.18
CA VAL A 3 -15.07 -0.63 16.06
C VAL A 3 -14.67 0.81 16.38
N LEU A 4 -13.68 0.99 17.24
CA LEU A 4 -13.03 2.28 17.42
C LEU A 4 -11.80 2.36 16.52
N TYR A 5 -11.87 3.12 15.42
CA TYR A 5 -10.72 3.44 14.58
C TYR A 5 -9.95 4.59 15.23
N PHE A 6 -8.72 4.29 15.68
CA PHE A 6 -8.02 5.10 16.67
C PHE A 6 -6.66 5.58 16.19
N GLY A 7 -6.30 6.81 16.52
CA GLY A 7 -4.93 7.30 16.43
C GLY A 7 -4.73 8.63 15.73
N THR A 8 -3.47 8.87 15.37
CA THR A 8 -3.03 10.07 14.64
C THR A 8 -2.97 9.82 13.12
N TYR A 9 -3.69 8.82 12.63
CA TYR A 9 -3.64 8.39 11.25
C TYR A 9 -4.07 9.49 10.25
N ASP A 10 -3.60 9.36 9.00
CA ASP A 10 -4.05 10.22 7.91
C ASP A 10 -5.35 9.62 7.31
N ARG A 11 -6.46 10.35 7.45
CA ARG A 11 -7.78 9.92 6.94
C ARG A 11 -7.83 9.80 5.43
N ALA A 12 -7.11 10.68 4.73
CA ALA A 12 -7.04 10.69 3.28
C ALA A 12 -6.08 9.63 2.72
N TYR A 13 -5.31 8.96 3.58
CA TYR A 13 -4.42 7.90 3.10
C TYR A 13 -5.24 6.68 2.66
N PRO A 14 -5.06 6.17 1.41
CA PRO A 14 -5.92 5.14 0.82
C PRO A 14 -6.17 3.93 1.72
N ARG A 15 -5.15 3.43 2.43
CA ARG A 15 -5.30 2.28 3.33
C ARG A 15 -6.31 2.54 4.45
N ASN A 16 -6.27 3.73 5.08
CA ASN A 16 -7.18 4.04 6.19
C ASN A 16 -8.60 4.28 5.68
N ALA A 17 -8.74 5.08 4.63
CA ALA A 17 -10.04 5.37 4.00
C ALA A 17 -10.74 4.07 3.59
N GLN A 18 -10.01 3.18 2.92
CA GLN A 18 -10.53 1.91 2.43
C GLN A 18 -10.94 0.96 3.57
N VAL A 19 -10.13 0.80 4.61
CA VAL A 19 -10.50 -0.08 5.75
C VAL A 19 -11.77 0.42 6.44
N ILE A 20 -11.89 1.74 6.64
CA ILE A 20 -13.10 2.34 7.22
C ILE A 20 -14.31 2.12 6.30
N SER A 21 -14.16 2.34 4.99
CA SER A 21 -15.21 2.14 3.99
C SER A 21 -15.64 0.68 3.91
N ALA A 22 -14.68 -0.24 3.80
CA ALA A 22 -14.91 -1.68 3.72
C ALA A 22 -15.67 -2.23 4.96
N LEU A 23 -15.27 -1.81 6.16
CA LEU A 23 -15.96 -2.21 7.40
C LEU A 23 -17.40 -1.68 7.46
N ARG A 24 -17.61 -0.40 7.10
CA ARG A 24 -18.95 0.18 7.02
C ARG A 24 -19.83 -0.54 5.99
N GLY A 25 -19.26 -0.89 4.84
CA GLY A 25 -19.93 -1.63 3.77
C GLY A 25 -20.48 -3.00 4.18
N VAL A 26 -19.87 -3.65 5.18
CA VAL A 26 -20.32 -4.95 5.73
C VAL A 26 -21.10 -4.81 7.04
N GLY A 27 -21.62 -3.61 7.35
CA GLY A 27 -22.50 -3.35 8.49
C GLY A 27 -21.77 -3.24 9.84
N VAL A 28 -20.47 -2.97 9.85
CA VAL A 28 -19.72 -2.67 11.07
C VAL A 28 -19.87 -1.19 11.40
N GLU A 29 -20.26 -0.86 12.63
CA GLU A 29 -20.29 0.52 13.11
C GLU A 29 -18.87 0.98 13.40
N VAL A 30 -18.35 1.95 12.63
CA VAL A 30 -17.01 2.51 12.80
C VAL A 30 -17.07 3.88 13.42
N ILE A 31 -16.60 3.97 14.67
CA ILE A 31 -16.42 5.22 15.42
C ILE A 31 -14.98 5.67 15.25
N GLU A 32 -14.74 6.94 15.00
CA GLU A 32 -13.38 7.47 14.81
C GLU A 32 -12.95 8.34 15.99
N GLN A 33 -11.87 7.96 16.68
CA GLN A 33 -11.17 8.82 17.63
C GLN A 33 -9.82 9.22 17.05
N HIS A 34 -9.79 10.38 16.42
CA HIS A 34 -8.70 10.83 15.56
C HIS A 34 -8.12 12.18 15.97
N ARG A 35 -6.81 12.36 15.72
CA ARG A 35 -6.12 13.64 15.78
C ARG A 35 -5.27 13.86 14.54
N ALA A 36 -5.56 14.90 13.78
CA ALA A 36 -4.85 15.26 12.56
C ALA A 36 -3.42 15.71 12.86
N VAL A 37 -2.45 14.83 12.65
CA VAL A 37 -1.01 15.13 12.81
C VAL A 37 -0.29 15.04 11.47
N TRP A 38 -0.72 14.15 10.61
CA TRP A 38 -0.08 13.83 9.33
C TRP A 38 -0.75 14.52 8.14
N GLU A 39 -1.97 14.99 8.30
CA GLU A 39 -2.71 15.72 7.28
C GLU A 39 -1.99 17.03 6.94
N ARG A 40 -1.61 17.26 5.69
CA ARG A 40 -1.10 18.52 5.10
C ARG A 40 0.37 18.55 4.66
N ARG A 41 1.13 17.45 4.54
CA ARG A 41 2.49 17.55 3.98
C ARG A 41 2.84 16.41 3.03
N HIS A 42 3.21 16.81 1.82
CA HIS A 42 3.79 15.96 0.78
C HIS A 42 5.13 15.31 1.16
N ASN A 43 5.76 15.76 2.24
CA ASN A 43 7.07 15.27 2.69
C ASN A 43 7.01 14.71 4.11
N TRP A 44 7.21 13.41 4.24
CA TRP A 44 7.50 12.72 5.47
C TRP A 44 8.87 13.16 6.02
N SER A 45 8.93 14.29 6.71
CA SER A 45 10.12 14.64 7.49
C SER A 45 9.92 14.22 8.95
N VAL A 46 10.60 13.16 9.36
CA VAL A 46 10.67 12.75 10.78
C VAL A 46 11.66 13.69 11.49
N GLY A 47 11.24 14.91 11.77
CA GLY A 47 12.00 15.86 12.59
C GLY A 47 11.53 15.85 14.04
N LEU A 48 12.37 16.36 14.96
CA LEU A 48 12.05 16.45 16.41
C LEU A 48 10.69 17.15 16.66
N ARG A 49 10.36 18.17 15.86
CA ARG A 49 9.08 18.88 15.94
C ARG A 49 7.89 17.96 15.63
N GLN A 50 8.03 17.02 14.72
CA GLN A 50 6.97 16.08 14.38
C GLN A 50 6.79 15.04 15.50
N VAL A 51 7.87 14.55 16.08
CA VAL A 51 7.84 13.66 17.26
C VAL A 51 7.13 14.32 18.44
N LEU A 52 7.41 15.59 18.71
CA LEU A 52 6.74 16.36 19.76
C LEU A 52 5.25 16.59 19.48
N ARG A 53 4.87 16.80 18.21
CA ARG A 53 3.45 16.92 17.80
C ARG A 53 2.70 15.60 18.01
N VAL A 54 3.29 14.47 17.60
CA VAL A 54 2.71 13.13 17.82
C VAL A 54 2.58 12.87 19.33
N ALA A 55 3.59 13.16 20.12
CA ALA A 55 3.54 13.00 21.58
C ALA A 55 2.46 13.88 22.25
N GLY A 56 2.26 15.10 21.75
CA GLY A 56 1.19 15.99 22.21
C GLY A 56 -0.20 15.46 21.83
N ALA A 57 -0.37 14.99 20.60
CA ALA A 57 -1.60 14.39 20.11
C ALA A 57 -1.94 13.09 20.87
N GLU A 58 -0.94 12.24 21.12
CA GLU A 58 -1.10 11.02 21.92
C GLU A 58 -1.66 11.32 23.32
N ARG A 59 -1.17 12.38 23.98
CA ARG A 59 -1.72 12.80 25.28
C ARG A 59 -3.22 13.09 25.21
N SER A 60 -3.67 13.79 24.17
CA SER A 60 -5.10 14.11 23.98
C SER A 60 -5.96 12.89 23.64
N LEU A 61 -5.37 11.85 23.05
CA LEU A 61 -6.03 10.60 22.72
C LEU A 61 -6.19 9.64 23.92
N ARG A 62 -5.52 9.89 25.05
CA ARG A 62 -5.56 8.99 26.23
C ARG A 62 -6.90 8.98 26.96
N HIS A 63 -7.78 9.90 26.67
CA HIS A 63 -9.12 9.94 27.24
C HIS A 63 -10.11 9.39 26.21
N PRO A 64 -10.80 8.29 26.53
CA PRO A 64 -11.80 7.74 25.62
C PRO A 64 -12.96 8.73 25.48
N THR A 65 -13.49 8.85 24.27
CA THR A 65 -14.80 9.48 24.03
C THR A 65 -15.90 8.57 24.56
N ASP A 66 -17.06 9.14 24.93
CA ASP A 66 -18.19 8.34 25.42
C ASP A 66 -18.59 7.25 24.44
N ASP A 67 -18.69 7.57 23.16
CA ASP A 67 -18.96 6.60 22.09
C ASP A 67 -17.85 5.54 21.97
N GLY A 68 -16.58 5.94 22.11
CA GLY A 68 -15.43 5.03 22.06
C GLY A 68 -15.39 4.02 23.20
N GLN A 69 -16.08 4.29 24.33
CA GLN A 69 -16.17 3.33 25.44
C GLN A 69 -17.07 2.12 25.12
N THR A 70 -17.97 2.24 24.17
CA THR A 70 -18.93 1.19 23.76
C THR A 70 -18.41 0.29 22.64
N ALA A 71 -17.22 0.54 22.08
CA ALA A 71 -16.64 -0.28 21.02
C ALA A 71 -16.23 -1.67 21.52
N ASP A 72 -16.37 -2.68 20.68
CA ASP A 72 -15.97 -4.06 20.98
C ASP A 72 -14.47 -4.30 20.80
N VAL A 73 -13.86 -3.59 19.87
CA VAL A 73 -12.46 -3.73 19.46
C VAL A 73 -11.90 -2.39 18.97
N LEU A 74 -10.60 -2.20 19.11
CA LEU A 74 -9.88 -1.00 18.60
C LEU A 74 -9.02 -1.38 17.39
N ILE A 75 -9.04 -0.54 16.34
CA ILE A 75 -8.08 -0.59 15.23
C ILE A 75 -7.19 0.65 15.33
N VAL A 76 -5.88 0.45 15.42
CA VAL A 76 -4.90 1.52 15.30
C VAL A 76 -4.51 1.68 13.84
N GLY A 77 -4.90 2.83 13.26
CA GLY A 77 -4.70 3.12 11.82
C GLY A 77 -3.25 3.49 11.47
N TYR A 78 -2.91 3.37 10.18
CA TYR A 78 -1.60 3.73 9.64
C TYR A 78 -1.32 5.25 9.74
N PRO A 79 -0.11 5.68 10.22
CA PRO A 79 1.07 4.87 10.57
C PRO A 79 1.07 4.29 12.00
N GLY A 80 0.33 4.78 12.95
CA GLY A 80 -0.05 4.30 14.25
C GLY A 80 1.03 3.79 15.23
N HIS A 81 2.32 3.69 14.86
CA HIS A 81 3.38 3.09 15.69
C HIS A 81 3.51 3.73 17.07
N PHE A 82 3.26 5.03 17.16
CA PHE A 82 3.33 5.79 18.41
C PHE A 82 2.00 5.86 19.16
N ASP A 83 0.90 5.41 18.55
CA ASP A 83 -0.45 5.49 19.12
C ASP A 83 -0.79 4.28 20.01
N LEU A 84 -0.03 3.17 19.88
CA LEU A 84 -0.30 1.91 20.60
C LEU A 84 -0.37 2.07 22.14
N PRO A 85 0.50 2.87 22.80
CA PRO A 85 0.39 3.06 24.25
C PRO A 85 -0.93 3.73 24.67
N ALA A 86 -1.41 4.72 23.91
CA ALA A 86 -2.70 5.35 24.16
C ALA A 86 -3.86 4.40 23.83
N ALA A 87 -3.78 3.68 22.71
CA ALA A 87 -4.77 2.70 22.31
C ALA A 87 -4.99 1.62 23.39
N LYS A 88 -3.92 1.01 23.92
CA LYS A 88 -4.03 0.02 25.00
C LYS A 88 -4.66 0.59 26.29
N ARG A 89 -4.39 1.85 26.60
CA ARG A 89 -5.03 2.52 27.76
C ARG A 89 -6.52 2.73 27.52
N VAL A 90 -6.91 3.19 26.33
CA VAL A 90 -8.31 3.44 25.95
C VAL A 90 -9.07 2.11 25.80
N ALA A 91 -8.39 1.06 25.37
CA ALA A 91 -8.97 -0.28 25.18
C ALA A 91 -9.51 -0.90 26.49
N ARG A 92 -8.88 -0.64 27.64
CA ARG A 92 -9.33 -1.16 28.95
C ARG A 92 -9.61 -2.68 28.94
N GLY A 93 -8.72 -3.46 28.33
CA GLY A 93 -8.84 -4.92 28.20
C GLY A 93 -9.45 -5.40 26.88
N ARG A 94 -10.09 -4.54 26.09
CA ARG A 94 -10.57 -4.91 24.75
C ARG A 94 -9.40 -5.14 23.79
N PRO A 95 -9.57 -5.98 22.75
CA PRO A 95 -8.49 -6.25 21.80
C PRO A 95 -8.11 -5.02 21.00
N VAL A 96 -6.81 -4.91 20.73
CA VAL A 96 -6.22 -3.84 19.90
C VAL A 96 -5.60 -4.46 18.66
N VAL A 97 -6.17 -4.16 17.51
CA VAL A 97 -5.69 -4.57 16.19
C VAL A 97 -4.83 -3.44 15.61
N PHE A 98 -3.61 -3.74 15.23
CA PHE A 98 -2.70 -2.77 14.62
C PHE A 98 -2.63 -2.96 13.11
N ASN A 99 -2.92 -1.90 12.36
CA ASN A 99 -2.85 -1.85 10.89
C ASN A 99 -1.67 -0.95 10.44
N PRO A 100 -0.41 -1.42 10.56
CA PRO A 100 0.77 -0.60 10.32
C PRO A 100 1.00 -0.26 8.85
N LEU A 101 0.52 -1.08 7.91
CA LEU A 101 0.83 -1.10 6.48
C LEU A 101 2.33 -1.28 6.18
N VAL A 102 3.19 -0.63 6.94
CA VAL A 102 4.66 -0.71 6.77
C VAL A 102 5.35 -0.80 8.12
N SER A 103 6.52 -1.40 8.16
CA SER A 103 7.50 -1.25 9.23
C SER A 103 8.36 -0.02 8.96
N LEU A 104 8.70 0.73 10.01
CA LEU A 104 9.62 1.86 9.90
C LEU A 104 11.02 1.38 9.55
N TYR A 105 11.45 0.24 10.12
CA TYR A 105 12.74 -0.38 9.83
C TYR A 105 12.86 -0.75 8.34
N ASP A 106 11.91 -1.53 7.83
CA ASP A 106 11.85 -1.93 6.43
C ASP A 106 11.81 -0.70 5.48
N THR A 107 11.11 0.37 5.90
CA THR A 107 11.00 1.60 5.10
C THR A 107 12.27 2.44 5.12
N LEU A 108 12.86 2.69 6.29
CA LEU A 108 13.96 3.65 6.44
C LEU A 108 15.34 3.01 6.24
N VAL A 109 15.47 1.71 6.53
CA VAL A 109 16.74 0.97 6.41
C VAL A 109 16.81 0.23 5.08
N ASP A 110 15.82 -0.61 4.78
CA ASP A 110 15.89 -1.50 3.62
C ASP A 110 15.52 -0.80 2.31
N ASP A 111 14.42 -0.02 2.28
CA ASP A 111 13.96 0.67 1.06
C ASP A 111 14.69 2.01 0.85
N ARG A 112 14.52 2.96 1.77
CA ARG A 112 15.03 4.33 1.62
C ARG A 112 16.52 4.47 1.85
N ARG A 113 17.15 3.46 2.49
CA ARG A 113 18.57 3.42 2.86
C ARG A 113 19.03 4.66 3.64
N ARG A 114 18.10 5.22 4.45
CA ARG A 114 18.39 6.42 5.27
C ARG A 114 19.29 6.10 6.46
N PHE A 115 19.19 4.87 6.99
CA PHE A 115 20.09 4.33 7.98
C PHE A 115 20.75 3.06 7.42
N ARG A 116 22.05 2.91 7.65
CA ARG A 116 22.76 1.70 7.30
C ARG A 116 22.35 0.56 8.25
N ARG A 117 22.16 -0.66 7.72
CA ARG A 117 21.95 -1.87 8.54
C ARG A 117 23.04 -1.97 9.63
N GLY A 118 22.66 -2.28 10.87
CA GLY A 118 23.59 -2.36 12.01
C GLY A 118 23.98 -1.01 12.64
N SER A 119 23.55 0.14 12.09
CA SER A 119 23.79 1.44 12.70
C SER A 119 22.91 1.66 13.95
N PRO A 120 23.34 2.53 14.90
CA PRO A 120 22.51 2.88 16.05
C PRO A 120 21.12 3.41 15.65
N GLY A 121 21.02 4.19 14.57
CA GLY A 121 19.74 4.68 14.05
C GLY A 121 18.83 3.55 13.57
N ALA A 122 19.37 2.55 12.86
CA ALA A 122 18.62 1.36 12.46
C ALA A 122 18.13 0.57 13.69
N GLY A 123 18.97 0.45 14.73
CA GLY A 123 18.60 -0.19 16.00
C GLY A 123 17.46 0.50 16.72
N VAL A 124 17.46 1.84 16.76
CA VAL A 124 16.36 2.63 17.35
C VAL A 124 15.06 2.42 16.58
N VAL A 125 15.10 2.50 15.26
CA VAL A 125 13.89 2.30 14.42
C VAL A 125 13.32 0.90 14.61
N ARG A 126 14.19 -0.13 14.63
CA ARG A 126 13.79 -1.52 14.90
C ARG A 126 13.15 -1.69 16.28
N LEU A 127 13.69 -1.01 17.30
CA LEU A 127 13.14 -1.05 18.66
C LEU A 127 11.75 -0.39 18.71
N VAL A 128 11.53 0.71 17.99
CA VAL A 128 10.22 1.38 17.89
C VAL A 128 9.20 0.41 17.28
N ASP A 129 9.53 -0.18 16.13
CA ASP A 129 8.66 -1.17 15.48
C ASP A 129 8.36 -2.33 16.43
N ARG A 130 9.39 -2.98 16.96
CA ARG A 130 9.22 -4.13 17.86
C ARG A 130 8.32 -3.82 19.05
N ARG A 131 8.43 -2.61 19.63
CA ARG A 131 7.56 -2.20 20.74
C ARG A 131 6.13 -1.93 20.30
N ALA A 132 5.92 -1.37 19.13
CA ALA A 132 4.60 -1.12 18.58
C ALA A 132 3.90 -2.45 18.27
N PHE A 133 4.54 -3.28 17.45
CA PHE A 133 3.98 -4.56 16.99
C PHE A 133 3.63 -5.50 18.16
N ARG A 134 4.51 -5.62 19.16
CA ARG A 134 4.27 -6.48 20.35
C ARG A 134 3.23 -5.92 21.34
N ARG A 135 2.79 -4.67 21.19
CA ARG A 135 1.72 -4.11 22.01
C ARG A 135 0.33 -4.40 21.46
N ALA A 136 0.21 -4.67 20.20
CA ALA A 136 -1.05 -5.08 19.60
C ALA A 136 -1.38 -6.52 19.98
N ASP A 137 -2.66 -6.84 20.08
CA ASP A 137 -3.11 -8.23 20.25
C ASP A 137 -3.11 -8.92 18.88
N VAL A 138 -3.43 -8.19 17.81
CA VAL A 138 -3.36 -8.65 16.43
C VAL A 138 -2.68 -7.58 15.57
N VAL A 139 -1.80 -7.99 14.68
CA VAL A 139 -1.18 -7.16 13.65
C VAL A 139 -1.72 -7.58 12.29
N VAL A 140 -2.11 -6.62 11.45
CA VAL A 140 -2.58 -6.91 10.10
C VAL A 140 -1.51 -6.53 9.08
N ALA A 141 -0.95 -7.53 8.41
CA ALA A 141 -0.07 -7.38 7.26
C ALA A 141 -0.89 -7.26 5.96
N ASP A 142 -0.27 -6.75 4.90
CA ASP A 142 -0.90 -6.62 3.58
C ASP A 142 -0.68 -7.84 2.68
N THR A 143 0.29 -8.71 2.99
CA THR A 143 0.60 -9.96 2.28
C THR A 143 1.15 -11.01 3.24
N ASP A 144 1.11 -12.28 2.86
CA ASP A 144 1.74 -13.37 3.62
C ASP A 144 3.26 -13.21 3.70
N ALA A 145 3.88 -12.74 2.61
CA ALA A 145 5.31 -12.43 2.59
C ALA A 145 5.68 -11.35 3.61
N HIS A 146 4.85 -10.32 3.76
CA HIS A 146 5.04 -9.27 4.75
C HIS A 146 4.72 -9.75 6.17
N ALA A 147 3.69 -10.57 6.36
CA ALA A 147 3.37 -11.20 7.63
C ALA A 147 4.53 -12.04 8.15
N ARG A 148 5.16 -12.82 7.28
CA ARG A 148 6.35 -13.62 7.59
C ARG A 148 7.49 -12.75 8.09
N PHE A 149 7.78 -11.66 7.37
CA PHE A 149 8.77 -10.67 7.81
C PHE A 149 8.45 -10.08 9.19
N PHE A 150 7.19 -9.73 9.48
CA PHE A 150 6.82 -9.19 10.79
C PHE A 150 7.03 -10.21 11.91
N ARG A 151 6.69 -11.48 11.68
CA ARG A 151 6.91 -12.57 12.66
C ARG A 151 8.41 -12.75 12.94
N GLU A 152 9.21 -12.89 11.91
CA GLU A 152 10.66 -13.14 12.01
C GLU A 152 11.40 -11.94 12.62
N GLU A 153 11.16 -10.72 12.11
CA GLU A 153 11.92 -9.52 12.48
C GLU A 153 11.54 -9.03 13.88
N PHE A 154 10.25 -9.11 14.26
CA PHE A 154 9.77 -8.57 15.53
C PHE A 154 9.48 -9.64 16.57
N GLY A 155 9.60 -10.91 16.21
CA GLY A 155 9.35 -12.05 17.11
C GLY A 155 7.90 -12.09 17.58
N LEU A 156 6.96 -12.06 16.61
CA LEU A 156 5.53 -12.18 16.85
C LEU A 156 5.10 -13.64 16.78
N ALA A 157 4.08 -14.00 17.53
CA ALA A 157 3.47 -15.33 17.46
C ALA A 157 2.70 -15.50 16.13
N ASP A 158 2.58 -16.74 15.64
CA ASP A 158 1.94 -17.03 14.36
C ASP A 158 0.48 -16.60 14.32
N ASP A 159 -0.23 -16.77 15.41
CA ASP A 159 -1.65 -16.42 15.59
C ASP A 159 -1.89 -14.92 15.85
N SER A 160 -0.85 -14.14 16.07
CA SER A 160 -0.93 -12.70 16.31
C SER A 160 -0.82 -11.86 15.03
N VAL A 161 -0.60 -12.48 13.85
CA VAL A 161 -0.47 -11.77 12.58
C VAL A 161 -1.46 -12.30 11.57
N GLU A 162 -2.38 -11.44 11.18
CA GLU A 162 -3.39 -11.68 10.15
C GLU A 162 -3.02 -11.00 8.84
N VAL A 163 -3.60 -11.46 7.73
CA VAL A 163 -3.32 -10.90 6.39
C VAL A 163 -4.60 -10.33 5.78
N CYS A 164 -4.49 -9.09 5.29
CA CYS A 164 -5.56 -8.45 4.54
C CYS A 164 -4.96 -7.50 3.50
N PHE A 165 -5.19 -7.74 2.22
CA PHE A 165 -4.68 -6.92 1.12
C PHE A 165 -5.03 -5.44 1.28
N VAL A 166 -4.30 -4.57 0.57
CA VAL A 166 -4.57 -3.12 0.62
C VAL A 166 -5.84 -2.75 -0.12
N GLY A 167 -6.00 -3.22 -1.36
CA GLY A 167 -7.11 -2.85 -2.25
C GLY A 167 -7.02 -1.44 -2.82
N ALA A 168 -8.15 -0.94 -3.31
CA ALA A 168 -8.33 0.43 -3.79
C ALA A 168 -9.68 0.99 -3.28
N GLU A 169 -9.91 2.31 -3.41
CA GLU A 169 -11.18 2.93 -3.08
C GLU A 169 -12.19 2.71 -4.21
N ASP A 170 -13.17 1.80 -4.02
CA ASP A 170 -14.17 1.43 -5.04
C ASP A 170 -15.04 2.62 -5.49
N ARG A 171 -15.18 3.66 -4.65
CA ARG A 171 -15.90 4.89 -5.03
C ARG A 171 -15.19 5.67 -6.15
N LEU A 172 -13.85 5.58 -6.24
CA LEU A 172 -13.00 6.28 -7.21
C LEU A 172 -12.57 5.37 -8.36
N PHE A 173 -11.95 4.23 -8.03
CA PHE A 173 -11.35 3.31 -9.00
C PHE A 173 -12.39 2.29 -9.47
N ARG A 174 -13.03 2.62 -10.59
CA ARG A 174 -14.11 1.81 -11.19
C ARG A 174 -13.70 1.26 -12.54
N PRO A 175 -14.32 0.17 -13.02
CA PRO A 175 -14.12 -0.30 -14.38
C PRO A 175 -14.39 0.82 -15.38
N GLY A 176 -13.51 0.96 -16.36
CA GLY A 176 -13.63 2.03 -17.36
C GLY A 176 -12.40 2.11 -18.26
N TRP A 177 -11.61 1.02 -18.34
CA TRP A 177 -10.44 0.98 -19.20
C TRP A 177 -10.81 1.20 -20.68
N GLN A 178 -10.30 2.29 -21.22
CA GLN A 178 -10.43 2.71 -22.61
C GLN A 178 -9.10 3.34 -23.02
N PRO A 179 -8.15 2.54 -23.55
CA PRO A 179 -6.83 3.05 -23.85
C PRO A 179 -6.88 4.10 -24.96
N GLU A 180 -6.20 5.21 -24.71
CA GLU A 180 -6.00 6.25 -25.71
C GLU A 180 -4.93 5.83 -26.74
N ALA A 181 -5.09 6.33 -27.97
CA ALA A 181 -4.07 6.21 -29.00
C ALA A 181 -3.12 7.40 -28.96
N PRO A 182 -1.78 7.19 -29.04
CA PRO A 182 -1.11 5.90 -29.10
C PRO A 182 -1.10 5.17 -27.76
N PHE A 183 -1.01 3.82 -27.80
CA PHE A 183 -0.81 2.99 -26.60
C PHE A 183 0.36 3.55 -25.79
N HIS A 184 0.20 3.67 -24.47
CA HIS A 184 1.28 4.08 -23.58
C HIS A 184 1.31 3.24 -22.29
N ALA A 185 2.51 3.07 -21.73
CA ALA A 185 2.72 2.42 -20.44
C ALA A 185 2.75 3.48 -19.33
N LEU A 186 1.89 3.34 -18.31
CA LEU A 186 1.73 4.32 -17.24
C LEU A 186 2.35 3.83 -15.94
N PHE A 187 3.24 4.61 -15.36
CA PHE A 187 3.67 4.47 -13.97
C PHE A 187 3.12 5.63 -13.13
N VAL A 188 2.45 5.31 -12.01
CA VAL A 188 1.98 6.29 -11.03
C VAL A 188 2.57 5.98 -9.67
N GLY A 189 3.18 6.96 -8.99
CA GLY A 189 3.58 6.81 -7.59
C GLY A 189 4.84 7.55 -7.19
N LYS A 190 5.23 7.43 -5.92
CA LYS A 190 6.45 8.06 -5.42
C LYS A 190 7.69 7.47 -6.11
N LEU A 191 8.62 8.32 -6.53
CA LEU A 191 9.87 7.89 -7.15
C LEU A 191 10.86 7.45 -6.06
N ILE A 192 10.81 6.18 -5.69
CA ILE A 192 11.57 5.56 -4.59
C ILE A 192 12.16 4.22 -5.03
N PRO A 193 13.23 3.71 -4.37
CA PRO A 193 13.88 2.47 -4.76
C PRO A 193 12.95 1.26 -4.90
N LEU A 194 11.97 1.13 -3.99
CA LEU A 194 10.93 0.10 -4.06
C LEU A 194 10.32 -0.06 -5.47
N HIS A 195 10.09 1.05 -6.15
CA HIS A 195 9.34 1.05 -7.41
C HIS A 195 10.19 0.67 -8.64
N GLY A 196 11.54 0.74 -8.56
CA GLY A 196 12.42 0.36 -9.65
C GLY A 196 12.33 1.29 -10.86
N LEU A 197 12.39 2.62 -10.63
CA LEU A 197 12.34 3.62 -11.71
C LEU A 197 13.44 3.39 -12.75
N GLU A 198 14.64 2.97 -12.31
CA GLU A 198 15.76 2.64 -13.19
C GLU A 198 15.39 1.55 -14.21
N THR A 199 14.67 0.51 -13.76
CA THR A 199 14.19 -0.57 -14.62
C THR A 199 13.16 -0.07 -15.64
N ILE A 200 12.27 0.83 -15.20
CA ILE A 200 11.25 1.43 -16.08
C ILE A 200 11.91 2.29 -17.17
N LEU A 201 12.88 3.13 -16.78
CA LEU A 201 13.60 3.98 -17.75
C LEU A 201 14.43 3.15 -18.74
N ALA A 202 15.12 2.11 -18.26
CA ALA A 202 15.86 1.19 -19.13
C ALA A 202 14.91 0.42 -20.08
N ALA A 203 13.74 0.02 -19.63
CA ALA A 203 12.74 -0.62 -20.49
C ALA A 203 12.19 0.35 -21.55
N ALA A 204 12.00 1.62 -21.20
CA ALA A 204 11.58 2.65 -22.15
C ALA A 204 12.66 2.90 -23.23
N GLU A 205 13.94 2.89 -22.86
CA GLU A 205 15.06 3.00 -23.80
C GLU A 205 15.09 1.80 -24.78
N LEU A 206 14.81 0.60 -24.26
CA LEU A 206 14.72 -0.62 -25.07
C LEU A 206 13.47 -0.65 -25.98
N ALA A 207 12.42 0.09 -25.67
CA ALA A 207 11.17 0.14 -26.43
C ALA A 207 10.87 1.59 -26.90
N PRO A 208 11.72 2.20 -27.76
CA PRO A 208 11.61 3.62 -28.12
C PRO A 208 10.32 3.95 -28.91
N GLU A 209 9.70 2.97 -29.52
CA GLU A 209 8.43 3.08 -30.25
C GLU A 209 7.19 3.19 -29.35
N ILE A 210 7.33 2.90 -28.05
CA ILE A 210 6.22 2.94 -27.10
C ILE A 210 6.39 4.14 -26.17
N PRO A 211 5.40 5.03 -26.07
CA PRO A 211 5.38 6.07 -25.05
C PRO A 211 5.28 5.48 -23.64
N PHE A 212 6.11 6.01 -22.73
CA PHE A 212 5.99 5.79 -21.30
C PHE A 212 5.58 7.09 -20.62
N ARG A 213 4.62 7.01 -19.71
CA ARG A 213 4.18 8.14 -18.89
C ARG A 213 4.49 7.86 -17.42
N VAL A 214 5.26 8.74 -16.80
CA VAL A 214 5.63 8.68 -15.37
C VAL A 214 4.91 9.80 -14.63
N VAL A 215 4.09 9.45 -13.66
CA VAL A 215 3.40 10.39 -12.78
C VAL A 215 3.92 10.22 -11.36
N GLY A 216 4.53 11.28 -10.82
CA GLY A 216 5.01 11.30 -9.44
C GLY A 216 6.34 12.01 -9.25
N SER A 217 6.70 12.15 -7.98
CA SER A 217 7.94 12.79 -7.51
C SER A 217 8.57 12.00 -6.37
N GLY A 218 9.82 12.29 -6.03
CA GLY A 218 10.47 11.64 -4.89
C GLY A 218 11.98 11.53 -4.95
N GLN A 219 12.52 10.59 -4.20
CA GLN A 219 13.97 10.42 -4.01
C GLN A 219 14.73 10.18 -5.32
N LEU A 220 14.13 9.48 -6.28
CA LEU A 220 14.74 9.12 -7.57
C LEU A 220 14.38 10.10 -8.71
N GLU A 221 13.72 11.20 -8.41
CA GLU A 221 13.38 12.25 -9.40
C GLU A 221 14.58 12.72 -10.23
N PRO A 222 15.80 12.86 -9.67
CA PRO A 222 16.96 13.27 -10.47
C PRO A 222 17.27 12.34 -11.65
N LEU A 223 16.88 11.08 -11.64
CA LEU A 223 17.06 10.15 -12.76
C LEU A 223 16.26 10.57 -14.01
N LEU A 224 15.19 11.32 -13.83
CA LEU A 224 14.35 11.78 -14.93
C LEU A 224 14.99 12.91 -15.74
N ALA A 225 16.06 13.52 -15.25
CA ALA A 225 16.81 14.53 -16.03
C ALA A 225 17.44 13.93 -17.31
N GLY A 226 17.83 12.64 -17.24
CA GLY A 226 18.39 11.91 -18.39
C GLY A 226 17.43 10.89 -19.01
N ARG A 227 16.13 11.05 -18.84
CA ARG A 227 15.12 10.08 -19.32
C ARG A 227 15.11 9.95 -20.84
N PRO A 228 14.79 8.75 -21.37
CA PRO A 228 14.59 8.53 -22.79
C PRO A 228 13.53 9.48 -23.41
N ALA A 229 13.66 9.78 -24.70
CA ALA A 229 12.79 10.74 -25.39
C ALA A 229 11.29 10.32 -25.41
N ASN A 230 11.02 9.02 -25.34
CA ASN A 230 9.67 8.45 -25.26
C ASN A 230 9.08 8.43 -23.84
N VAL A 231 9.77 9.01 -22.84
CA VAL A 231 9.27 9.11 -21.46
C VAL A 231 8.74 10.50 -21.18
N GLY A 232 7.42 10.64 -21.08
CA GLY A 232 6.76 11.81 -20.53
C GLY A 232 6.74 11.75 -19.00
N TRP A 233 6.92 12.90 -18.33
CA TRP A 233 6.90 12.99 -16.88
C TRP A 233 6.04 14.16 -16.40
N VAL A 234 5.20 13.85 -15.39
CA VAL A 234 4.37 14.81 -14.65
C VAL A 234 4.61 14.61 -13.17
N PRO A 235 5.05 15.63 -12.41
CA PRO A 235 5.42 15.44 -11.00
C PRO A 235 4.23 15.15 -10.08
N TRP A 236 3.03 15.54 -10.48
CA TRP A 236 1.81 15.38 -9.68
C TRP A 236 0.56 15.37 -10.55
N VAL A 237 -0.41 14.54 -10.15
CA VAL A 237 -1.80 14.53 -10.59
C VAL A 237 -2.66 14.42 -9.34
N GLU A 238 -3.79 15.12 -9.29
CA GLU A 238 -4.72 15.03 -8.15
C GLU A 238 -5.24 13.59 -8.00
N TYR A 239 -5.48 13.18 -6.76
CA TYR A 239 -5.84 11.79 -6.47
C TYR A 239 -7.17 11.39 -7.12
N GLU A 240 -8.11 12.33 -7.21
CA GLU A 240 -9.40 12.17 -7.85
C GLU A 240 -9.30 12.01 -9.38
N ASP A 241 -8.23 12.49 -10.01
CA ASP A 241 -7.98 12.39 -11.45
C ASP A 241 -7.20 11.13 -11.84
N LEU A 242 -6.58 10.44 -10.86
CA LEU A 242 -5.81 9.22 -11.12
C LEU A 242 -6.60 8.10 -11.81
N PRO A 243 -7.91 7.88 -11.54
CA PRO A 243 -8.67 6.88 -12.27
C PRO A 243 -8.68 7.13 -13.79
N ALA A 244 -8.84 8.38 -14.24
CA ALA A 244 -8.82 8.73 -15.66
C ALA A 244 -7.46 8.45 -16.30
N GLU A 245 -6.36 8.82 -15.63
CA GLU A 245 -4.99 8.51 -16.05
C GLU A 245 -4.78 7.00 -16.22
N ILE A 246 -5.25 6.19 -15.24
CA ILE A 246 -5.10 4.74 -15.27
C ILE A 246 -5.97 4.10 -16.36
N GLN A 247 -7.20 4.58 -16.53
CA GLN A 247 -8.14 4.04 -17.52
C GLN A 247 -7.74 4.36 -18.95
N SER A 248 -7.08 5.50 -19.20
CA SER A 248 -6.60 5.90 -20.52
C SER A 248 -5.29 5.20 -20.95
N ALA A 249 -4.58 4.58 -20.01
CA ALA A 249 -3.32 3.91 -20.29
C ALA A 249 -3.52 2.57 -21.05
N GLY A 250 -2.62 2.24 -21.94
CA GLY A 250 -2.56 0.93 -22.59
C GLY A 250 -2.23 -0.18 -21.60
N CYS A 251 -1.34 0.10 -20.64
CA CYS A 251 -1.09 -0.74 -19.47
C CYS A 251 -0.56 0.08 -18.29
N ALA A 252 -0.80 -0.40 -17.07
CA ALA A 252 -0.25 0.15 -15.85
C ALA A 252 1.00 -0.62 -15.41
N LEU A 253 1.98 0.10 -14.87
CA LEU A 253 3.24 -0.45 -14.35
C LEU A 253 3.21 -0.50 -12.82
N GLY A 254 3.47 -1.69 -12.26
CA GLY A 254 3.54 -1.93 -10.84
C GLY A 254 4.86 -1.51 -10.20
N VAL A 255 5.55 -2.46 -9.54
CA VAL A 255 6.88 -2.29 -8.95
C VAL A 255 7.87 -3.23 -9.60
N PHE A 256 9.13 -2.78 -9.72
CA PHE A 256 10.23 -3.52 -10.36
C PHE A 256 11.52 -3.47 -9.54
N GLY A 257 11.47 -2.90 -8.33
CA GLY A 257 12.62 -2.85 -7.44
C GLY A 257 13.09 -4.25 -7.04
N THR A 258 14.41 -4.42 -6.85
CA THR A 258 15.05 -5.70 -6.49
C THR A 258 15.28 -5.84 -4.98
N GLY A 259 14.82 -4.85 -4.18
CA GLY A 259 14.96 -4.89 -2.73
C GLY A 259 14.01 -5.91 -2.08
N GLU A 260 14.38 -6.40 -0.90
CA GLU A 260 13.57 -7.36 -0.14
C GLU A 260 12.15 -6.84 0.13
N LYS A 261 12.00 -5.54 0.38
CA LYS A 261 10.68 -4.93 0.57
C LYS A 261 9.81 -5.03 -0.68
N ALA A 262 10.38 -4.85 -1.88
CA ALA A 262 9.64 -4.98 -3.13
C ALA A 262 9.09 -6.39 -3.32
N ALA A 263 9.78 -7.41 -2.80
CA ALA A 263 9.34 -8.80 -2.85
C ALA A 263 8.19 -9.13 -1.86
N ARG A 264 7.94 -8.25 -0.87
CA ARG A 264 6.97 -8.50 0.22
C ARG A 264 5.65 -7.77 0.08
N VAL A 265 5.51 -6.81 -0.84
CA VAL A 265 4.33 -5.95 -0.92
C VAL A 265 3.72 -5.92 -2.31
N ILE A 266 2.39 -5.75 -2.36
CA ILE A 266 1.66 -5.36 -3.56
C ILE A 266 1.31 -3.87 -3.41
N PRO A 267 1.80 -2.98 -4.31
CA PRO A 267 1.60 -1.54 -4.14
C PRO A 267 0.17 -1.13 -4.49
N ASN A 268 -0.31 -0.02 -3.89
CA ASN A 268 -1.65 0.54 -4.13
C ASN A 268 -1.98 0.66 -5.63
N LYS A 269 -1.02 1.10 -6.46
CA LYS A 269 -1.20 1.27 -7.90
C LYS A 269 -1.58 -0.02 -8.63
N ALA A 270 -1.14 -1.19 -8.15
CA ALA A 270 -1.54 -2.47 -8.71
C ALA A 270 -3.04 -2.71 -8.47
N PHE A 271 -3.51 -2.53 -7.25
CA PHE A 271 -4.95 -2.64 -6.94
C PHE A 271 -5.78 -1.61 -7.71
N GLN A 272 -5.28 -0.37 -7.84
CA GLN A 272 -5.94 0.68 -8.60
C GLN A 272 -6.07 0.34 -10.09
N ALA A 273 -5.01 -0.22 -10.71
CA ALA A 273 -5.04 -0.69 -12.08
C ALA A 273 -6.04 -1.84 -12.27
N LEU A 274 -6.00 -2.85 -11.39
CA LEU A 274 -6.94 -3.97 -11.40
C LEU A 274 -8.38 -3.49 -11.22
N ALA A 275 -8.64 -2.55 -10.30
CA ALA A 275 -9.94 -1.96 -10.07
C ALA A 275 -10.49 -1.23 -11.30
N CYS A 276 -9.64 -0.56 -12.06
CA CYS A 276 -10.00 0.10 -13.31
C CYS A 276 -10.18 -0.88 -14.50
N GLY A 277 -9.73 -2.13 -14.37
CA GLY A 277 -9.67 -3.09 -15.47
C GLY A 277 -8.52 -2.82 -16.43
N THR A 278 -7.53 -2.03 -16.04
CA THR A 278 -6.35 -1.70 -16.83
C THR A 278 -5.33 -2.85 -16.75
N PRO A 279 -4.81 -3.36 -17.89
CA PRO A 279 -3.80 -4.41 -17.88
C PRO A 279 -2.59 -4.02 -17.02
N LEU A 280 -2.19 -4.91 -16.12
CA LEU A 280 -1.08 -4.68 -15.18
C LEU A 280 0.16 -5.45 -15.61
N VAL A 281 1.31 -4.75 -15.63
CA VAL A 281 2.65 -5.37 -15.70
C VAL A 281 3.37 -5.06 -14.40
N THR A 282 3.87 -6.07 -13.70
CA THR A 282 4.59 -5.88 -12.42
C THR A 282 5.66 -6.95 -12.24
N ALA A 283 6.54 -6.78 -11.24
CA ALA A 283 7.55 -7.79 -10.95
C ALA A 283 6.92 -9.08 -10.43
N ASP A 284 7.49 -10.21 -10.85
CA ASP A 284 7.21 -11.55 -10.36
C ASP A 284 7.87 -11.72 -8.98
N THR A 285 7.07 -11.53 -7.94
CA THR A 285 7.52 -11.59 -6.55
C THR A 285 6.64 -12.54 -5.74
N PRO A 286 7.13 -13.05 -4.59
CA PRO A 286 6.29 -13.84 -3.69
C PRO A 286 4.97 -13.14 -3.36
N ALA A 287 5.00 -11.85 -3.03
CA ALA A 287 3.79 -11.09 -2.74
C ALA A 287 2.85 -10.96 -3.96
N ALA A 288 3.39 -10.66 -5.16
CA ALA A 288 2.56 -10.55 -6.36
C ALA A 288 1.81 -11.85 -6.65
N ARG A 289 2.48 -13.00 -6.48
CA ARG A 289 1.90 -14.34 -6.69
C ARG A 289 0.83 -14.73 -5.66
N GLU A 290 0.72 -14.03 -4.55
CA GLU A 290 -0.38 -14.25 -3.59
C GLU A 290 -1.73 -13.80 -4.15
N LEU A 291 -1.72 -12.85 -5.09
CA LEU A 291 -2.92 -12.28 -5.70
C LEU A 291 -3.03 -12.59 -7.19
N LEU A 292 -1.92 -12.60 -7.92
CA LEU A 292 -1.86 -12.55 -9.38
C LEU A 292 -1.29 -13.85 -9.98
N THR A 293 -1.82 -14.22 -11.16
CA THR A 293 -1.35 -15.33 -12.00
C THR A 293 -0.81 -14.77 -13.32
N SER A 294 0.49 -15.00 -13.57
CA SER A 294 1.15 -14.46 -14.77
C SER A 294 0.52 -14.98 -16.07
N GLY A 295 0.20 -14.06 -16.98
CA GLY A 295 -0.40 -14.35 -18.28
C GLY A 295 -1.92 -14.54 -18.24
N GLU A 296 -2.54 -14.49 -17.04
CA GLU A 296 -3.99 -14.57 -16.85
C GLU A 296 -4.56 -13.21 -16.49
N ASP A 297 -4.26 -12.70 -15.29
CA ASP A 297 -4.81 -11.47 -14.72
C ASP A 297 -3.78 -10.33 -14.58
N ALA A 298 -2.50 -10.62 -14.86
CA ALA A 298 -1.41 -9.65 -15.00
C ALA A 298 -0.27 -10.24 -15.84
N LEU A 299 0.67 -9.42 -16.30
CA LEU A 299 1.95 -9.90 -16.80
C LEU A 299 3.01 -9.72 -15.72
N LEU A 300 3.55 -10.83 -15.22
CA LEU A 300 4.62 -10.85 -14.24
C LEU A 300 5.97 -11.02 -14.94
N VAL A 301 6.94 -10.11 -14.65
CA VAL A 301 8.28 -10.12 -15.22
C VAL A 301 9.33 -10.20 -14.10
N PRO A 302 10.53 -10.74 -14.33
CA PRO A 302 11.56 -10.77 -13.29
C PRO A 302 11.85 -9.37 -12.74
N ALA A 303 12.02 -9.24 -11.42
CA ALA A 303 12.34 -7.96 -10.77
C ALA A 303 13.68 -7.42 -11.30
N GLY A 304 13.73 -6.13 -11.68
CA GLY A 304 14.93 -5.49 -12.23
C GLY A 304 15.22 -5.82 -13.70
N ASP A 305 14.43 -6.64 -14.37
CA ASP A 305 14.63 -7.05 -15.76
C ASP A 305 13.94 -6.08 -16.73
N ALA A 306 14.70 -5.12 -17.23
CA ALA A 306 14.23 -4.12 -18.20
C ALA A 306 13.88 -4.75 -19.57
N VAL A 307 14.57 -5.83 -19.98
CA VAL A 307 14.30 -6.51 -21.26
C VAL A 307 12.95 -7.22 -21.21
N ALA A 308 12.71 -7.97 -20.13
CA ALA A 308 11.43 -8.64 -19.92
C ALA A 308 10.28 -7.64 -19.78
N LEU A 309 10.49 -6.50 -19.10
CA LEU A 309 9.49 -5.43 -19.00
C LEU A 309 9.17 -4.81 -20.37
N ALA A 310 10.18 -4.46 -21.16
CA ALA A 310 9.99 -3.94 -22.51
C ALA A 310 9.24 -4.94 -23.41
N ALA A 311 9.59 -6.22 -23.33
CA ALA A 311 8.91 -7.28 -24.07
C ALA A 311 7.43 -7.43 -23.66
N ALA A 312 7.14 -7.37 -22.35
CA ALA A 312 5.76 -7.46 -21.86
C ALA A 312 4.90 -6.27 -22.32
N VAL A 313 5.45 -5.05 -22.27
CA VAL A 313 4.76 -3.84 -22.74
C VAL A 313 4.50 -3.90 -24.25
N ARG A 314 5.49 -4.31 -25.06
CA ARG A 314 5.33 -4.53 -26.51
C ARG A 314 4.26 -5.56 -26.82
N ARG A 315 4.22 -6.66 -26.06
CA ARG A 315 3.23 -7.71 -26.25
C ARG A 315 1.80 -7.20 -26.06
N LEU A 316 1.56 -6.36 -25.03
CA LEU A 316 0.25 -5.74 -24.83
C LEU A 316 -0.07 -4.70 -25.90
N ALA A 317 0.92 -3.93 -26.36
CA ALA A 317 0.74 -2.94 -27.41
C ALA A 317 0.42 -3.56 -28.78
N ALA A 318 1.03 -4.72 -29.07
CA ALA A 318 0.84 -5.44 -30.33
C ALA A 318 -0.43 -6.29 -30.35
N ASP A 319 -1.00 -6.67 -29.21
CA ASP A 319 -2.16 -7.54 -29.09
C ASP A 319 -3.24 -6.90 -28.18
N PRO A 320 -4.13 -6.07 -28.75
CA PRO A 320 -5.23 -5.47 -27.99
C PRO A 320 -6.20 -6.49 -27.38
N ALA A 321 -6.35 -7.68 -28.00
CA ALA A 321 -7.21 -8.73 -27.47
C ALA A 321 -6.62 -9.34 -26.18
N LEU A 322 -5.31 -9.57 -26.17
CA LEU A 322 -4.60 -9.97 -24.96
C LEU A 322 -4.70 -8.90 -23.87
N ALA A 323 -4.50 -7.63 -24.22
CA ALA A 323 -4.61 -6.53 -23.26
C ALA A 323 -6.00 -6.49 -22.62
N ALA A 324 -7.06 -6.56 -23.43
CA ALA A 324 -8.44 -6.62 -22.94
C ALA A 324 -8.68 -7.85 -22.03
N LYS A 325 -8.21 -9.03 -22.46
CA LYS A 325 -8.34 -10.27 -21.67
C LYS A 325 -7.69 -10.13 -20.29
N VAL A 326 -6.45 -9.66 -20.25
CA VAL A 326 -5.69 -9.46 -18.99
C VAL A 326 -6.37 -8.41 -18.09
N GLY A 327 -6.84 -7.32 -18.66
CA GLY A 327 -7.56 -6.27 -17.92
C GLY A 327 -8.86 -6.79 -17.29
N VAL A 328 -9.67 -7.53 -18.05
CA VAL A 328 -10.91 -8.13 -17.55
C VAL A 328 -10.64 -9.16 -16.46
N ALA A 329 -9.68 -10.06 -16.66
CA ALA A 329 -9.31 -11.06 -15.66
C ALA A 329 -8.74 -10.42 -14.39
N GLY A 330 -7.89 -9.38 -14.53
CA GLY A 330 -7.36 -8.61 -13.42
C GLY A 330 -8.47 -7.93 -12.61
N ARG A 331 -9.49 -7.39 -13.29
CA ARG A 331 -10.67 -6.85 -12.60
C ARG A 331 -11.44 -7.93 -11.83
N GLN A 332 -11.64 -9.11 -12.41
CA GLN A 332 -12.31 -10.23 -11.74
C GLN A 332 -11.53 -10.67 -10.48
N THR A 333 -10.22 -10.76 -10.56
CA THR A 333 -9.34 -11.05 -9.40
C THR A 333 -9.49 -9.96 -8.32
N TYR A 334 -9.52 -8.69 -8.71
CA TYR A 334 -9.77 -7.58 -7.79
C TYR A 334 -11.13 -7.69 -7.11
N ASP A 335 -12.21 -7.91 -7.86
CA ASP A 335 -13.57 -8.01 -7.32
C ASP A 335 -13.68 -9.14 -6.30
N ALA A 336 -13.08 -10.28 -6.59
CA ALA A 336 -13.13 -11.46 -5.74
C ALA A 336 -12.28 -11.36 -4.47
N ARG A 337 -11.15 -10.62 -4.49
CA ARG A 337 -10.12 -10.72 -3.45
C ARG A 337 -9.67 -9.40 -2.84
N ALA A 338 -9.88 -8.28 -3.50
CA ALA A 338 -9.30 -6.99 -3.10
C ALA A 338 -10.27 -5.79 -3.17
N SER A 339 -11.53 -5.99 -3.59
CA SER A 339 -12.57 -4.98 -3.51
C SER A 339 -12.93 -4.64 -2.06
N GLU A 340 -13.51 -3.47 -1.82
CA GLU A 340 -13.97 -3.09 -0.47
C GLU A 340 -14.95 -4.12 0.12
N ALA A 341 -15.80 -4.73 -0.71
CA ALA A 341 -16.72 -5.77 -0.27
C ALA A 341 -15.98 -7.04 0.20
N ALA A 342 -15.03 -7.55 -0.59
CA ALA A 342 -14.23 -8.73 -0.25
C ALA A 342 -13.37 -8.47 1.00
N LEU A 343 -12.69 -7.32 1.04
CA LEU A 343 -11.84 -6.94 2.18
C LEU A 343 -12.66 -6.66 3.44
N GLY A 344 -13.88 -6.11 3.32
CA GLY A 344 -14.77 -5.89 4.45
C GLY A 344 -15.13 -7.20 5.17
N VAL A 345 -15.41 -8.25 4.42
CA VAL A 345 -15.66 -9.61 4.97
C VAL A 345 -14.41 -10.13 5.71
N LEU A 346 -13.22 -10.00 5.09
CA LEU A 346 -11.96 -10.43 5.72
C LEU A 346 -11.67 -9.64 6.99
N TRP A 347 -11.77 -8.31 6.94
CA TRP A 347 -11.57 -7.45 8.10
C TRP A 347 -12.51 -7.79 9.24
N ARG A 348 -13.81 -7.99 8.93
CA ARG A 348 -14.79 -8.39 9.93
C ARG A 348 -14.40 -9.72 10.60
N ALA A 349 -13.99 -10.72 9.83
CA ALA A 349 -13.55 -12.01 10.37
C ALA A 349 -12.29 -11.87 11.26
N VAL A 350 -11.31 -11.02 10.89
CA VAL A 350 -10.14 -10.72 11.73
C VAL A 350 -10.58 -10.13 13.07
N LEU A 351 -11.51 -9.17 13.04
CA LEU A 351 -11.99 -8.52 14.25
C LEU A 351 -12.80 -9.48 15.16
N GLU A 352 -13.64 -10.32 14.56
CA GLU A 352 -14.40 -11.35 15.30
C GLU A 352 -13.47 -12.34 16.00
N ARG A 353 -12.39 -12.79 15.32
CA ARG A 353 -11.36 -13.63 15.97
C ARG A 353 -10.63 -12.90 17.09
N ALA A 354 -10.26 -11.63 16.89
CA ALA A 354 -9.61 -10.85 17.93
C ALA A 354 -10.49 -10.68 19.19
N ILE A 355 -11.79 -10.48 18.98
CA ILE A 355 -12.76 -10.38 20.10
C ILE A 355 -12.92 -11.73 20.82
N ALA A 356 -12.97 -12.83 20.07
CA ALA A 356 -13.14 -14.16 20.65
C ALA A 356 -11.92 -14.65 21.43
N ALA A 357 -10.73 -14.14 21.14
CA ALA A 357 -9.46 -14.48 21.79
C ALA A 357 -9.15 -13.61 23.03
N ALA A 358 -9.89 -12.54 23.29
CA ALA A 358 -9.68 -11.59 24.39
C ALA A 358 -10.45 -11.99 25.66
#